data_c6b4bfe166706acff0ad2ba538955b0c
#
_entry.id   c6b4bfe166706acff0ad2ba538955b0c
#
_cell.length_a   1.000
_cell.length_b   1.000
_cell.length_c   1.000
_cell.angle_alpha   90.00
_cell.angle_beta   90.00
_cell.angle_gamma   90.00
#
_symmetry.space_group_name_H-M   'P 1'
#
loop_
_entity.id
_entity.type
_entity.pdbx_description
1 polymer ?
#
loop_
_entity_poly.entity_id
_entity_poly.type
_entity_poly.pdbx_seq_one_letter_code
_entity_poly.pdbx_strand_id
1 'polypeptide(L)'
;MDLEKLKRIKNLIIAKILFVFGWIYDLAMRILNAVNKTPIEKDKDRRNVRIKQFAIATSILYVIFNSIFIYIFKSMRRVSLNGRSGEYTSTHFMPWNIVVPSGFMMFIFEIILAMTVGLCITVKLHTLWRMKNDSKDIKGDNKFMEDNELLEHFQAVPMDNIKSAEQAGMLIGESNGMYYVETGTYNTMIVGAPRSGKGECYVLPSMRLMANSKNKPSLIINDMKGELLELTYEDFANNGYKIVTLNLIDTDRSDCWNPLQLIIDEYLAAKRSGSNDLSQTSKLVSSFAHCLTDDVQSEAIWTDSARSLLSALIYYFLDKGYEKGDMSNVNMYSITTFFTEFGVYNTVIEDESGNKKMVNALDELFNALPVGCLARTSYSTSKFSQGDTRSSIYTVLLSLIHI
;
A
#
# COMPACT_ATOMS: atom_id res chain seq x y z
N MET A 1 -7.95 52.80 47.73
CA MET A 1 -7.08 52.38 46.63
C MET A 1 -7.95 51.56 45.68
N ASP A 2 -8.03 51.98 44.44
CA ASP A 2 -9.02 51.52 43.46
C ASP A 2 -8.77 50.05 43.10
N LEU A 3 -9.79 49.22 43.16
CA LEU A 3 -9.72 47.76 42.95
C LEU A 3 -9.15 47.41 41.58
N GLU A 4 -9.41 48.27 40.58
CA GLU A 4 -8.85 48.14 39.23
C GLU A 4 -7.33 48.40 39.19
N LYS A 5 -6.83 49.37 39.96
CA LYS A 5 -5.38 49.62 40.08
C LYS A 5 -4.68 48.42 40.70
N LEU A 6 -5.26 47.81 41.72
CA LEU A 6 -4.75 46.61 42.35
C LEU A 6 -4.69 45.42 41.38
N LYS A 7 -5.75 45.21 40.57
CA LYS A 7 -5.78 44.17 39.53
C LYS A 7 -4.70 44.37 38.44
N ARG A 8 -4.52 45.62 38.00
CA ARG A 8 -3.47 45.99 37.02
C ARG A 8 -2.07 45.72 37.56
N ILE A 9 -1.78 46.11 38.80
CA ILE A 9 -0.49 45.87 39.45
C ILE A 9 -0.24 44.37 39.61
N LYS A 10 -1.24 43.60 40.06
CA LYS A 10 -1.17 42.14 40.17
C LYS A 10 -0.83 41.49 38.81
N ASN A 11 -1.54 41.87 37.77
CA ASN A 11 -1.32 41.33 36.43
C ASN A 11 0.07 41.67 35.87
N LEU A 12 0.57 42.89 36.15
CA LEU A 12 1.90 43.32 35.75
C LEU A 12 3.00 42.52 36.48
N ILE A 13 2.82 42.27 37.78
CA ILE A 13 3.74 41.46 38.58
C ILE A 13 3.75 40.02 38.05
N ILE A 14 2.59 39.42 37.79
CA ILE A 14 2.47 38.05 37.26
C ILE A 14 3.14 37.99 35.87
N ALA A 15 2.93 38.96 35.01
CA ALA A 15 3.56 39.03 33.70
C ALA A 15 5.08 39.10 33.77
N LYS A 16 5.65 39.88 34.70
CA LYS A 16 7.10 39.99 34.93
C LYS A 16 7.66 38.66 35.46
N ILE A 17 6.97 38.04 36.40
CA ILE A 17 7.39 36.74 36.94
C ILE A 17 7.39 35.70 35.85
N LEU A 18 6.30 35.57 35.07
CA LEU A 18 6.22 34.64 33.95
C LEU A 18 7.26 34.91 32.85
N PHE A 19 7.65 36.17 32.65
CA PHE A 19 8.72 36.52 31.73
C PHE A 19 10.07 35.94 32.19
N VAL A 20 10.41 36.08 33.50
CA VAL A 20 11.63 35.52 34.05
C VAL A 20 11.63 33.96 33.94
N PHE A 21 10.53 33.35 34.34
CA PHE A 21 10.38 31.90 34.17
C PHE A 21 10.48 31.43 32.70
N GLY A 22 9.92 32.23 31.78
CA GLY A 22 10.02 32.01 30.36
C GLY A 22 11.45 32.06 29.85
N TRP A 23 12.21 33.06 30.29
CA TRP A 23 13.63 33.21 29.94
C TRP A 23 14.48 32.02 30.44
N ILE A 24 14.26 31.62 31.70
CA ILE A 24 14.96 30.48 32.31
C ILE A 24 14.58 29.17 31.60
N TYR A 25 13.31 28.95 31.32
CA TYR A 25 12.82 27.80 30.58
C TYR A 25 13.45 27.71 29.19
N ASP A 26 13.46 28.80 28.43
CA ASP A 26 14.05 28.84 27.09
C ASP A 26 15.57 28.60 27.10
N LEU A 27 16.29 29.17 28.07
CA LEU A 27 17.71 28.95 28.22
C LEU A 27 17.99 27.47 28.51
N ALA A 28 17.26 26.86 29.44
CA ALA A 28 17.38 25.47 29.78
C ALA A 28 17.03 24.55 28.61
N MET A 29 15.98 24.84 27.84
CA MET A 29 15.61 24.08 26.66
C MET A 29 16.65 24.19 25.54
N ARG A 30 17.31 25.33 25.37
CA ARG A 30 18.43 25.48 24.43
C ARG A 30 19.63 24.63 24.84
N ILE A 31 19.97 24.60 26.12
CA ILE A 31 21.06 23.74 26.64
C ILE A 31 20.72 22.25 26.45
N LEU A 32 19.50 21.86 26.80
CA LEU A 32 19.03 20.47 26.62
C LEU A 32 18.98 20.06 25.15
N ASN A 33 18.59 20.96 24.24
CA ASN A 33 18.62 20.70 22.81
C ASN A 33 20.07 20.51 22.30
N ALA A 34 21.01 21.32 22.79
CA ALA A 34 22.40 21.19 22.42
C ALA A 34 23.03 19.88 22.91
N VAL A 35 22.63 19.41 24.10
CA VAL A 35 23.18 18.17 24.71
C VAL A 35 22.43 16.92 24.23
N ASN A 36 21.10 16.93 24.24
CA ASN A 36 20.25 15.74 24.04
C ASN A 36 19.41 15.79 22.76
N LYS A 37 19.62 16.77 21.86
CA LYS A 37 18.79 17.00 20.66
C LYS A 37 17.29 17.08 20.96
N THR A 38 16.89 17.54 22.17
CA THR A 38 15.50 17.75 22.54
C THR A 38 14.93 18.88 21.70
N PRO A 39 13.85 18.68 20.92
CA PRO A 39 13.33 19.72 20.05
C PRO A 39 12.68 20.83 20.86
N ILE A 40 12.93 22.05 20.42
CA ILE A 40 12.34 23.27 21.00
C ILE A 40 10.92 23.40 20.50
N GLU A 41 9.96 23.65 21.40
CA GLU A 41 8.56 23.90 21.05
C GLU A 41 8.46 25.21 20.24
N LYS A 42 8.02 25.09 18.99
CA LYS A 42 7.85 26.22 18.06
C LYS A 42 6.49 26.91 18.22
N ASP A 43 5.49 26.19 18.71
CA ASP A 43 4.15 26.70 18.94
C ASP A 43 4.12 27.63 20.16
N LYS A 44 3.76 28.90 19.95
CA LYS A 44 3.74 29.96 20.96
C LYS A 44 2.75 29.67 22.09
N ASP A 45 1.60 29.10 21.77
CA ASP A 45 0.56 28.83 22.77
C ASP A 45 0.95 27.65 23.64
N ARG A 46 1.45 26.59 23.06
CA ARG A 46 1.98 25.42 23.79
C ARG A 46 3.17 25.80 24.66
N ARG A 47 4.07 26.63 24.15
CA ARG A 47 5.18 27.18 24.93
C ARG A 47 4.69 27.96 26.15
N ASN A 48 3.72 28.82 26.03
CA ASN A 48 3.15 29.59 27.14
C ASN A 48 2.51 28.66 28.21
N VAL A 49 1.82 27.60 27.77
CA VAL A 49 1.29 26.59 28.70
C VAL A 49 2.43 25.91 29.49
N ARG A 50 3.54 25.55 28.83
CA ARG A 50 4.72 24.94 29.49
C ARG A 50 5.37 25.87 30.50
N ILE A 51 5.54 27.12 30.15
CA ILE A 51 6.09 28.13 31.07
C ILE A 51 5.21 28.28 32.32
N LYS A 52 3.88 28.28 32.17
CA LYS A 52 2.95 28.29 33.29
C LYS A 52 3.06 27.05 34.16
N GLN A 53 3.13 25.85 33.56
CA GLN A 53 3.32 24.58 34.25
C GLN A 53 4.66 24.58 35.04
N PHE A 54 5.75 25.04 34.43
CA PHE A 54 7.05 25.18 35.08
C PHE A 54 6.99 26.13 36.27
N ALA A 55 6.38 27.31 36.13
CA ALA A 55 6.22 28.27 37.21
C ALA A 55 5.39 27.71 38.39
N ILE A 56 4.29 27.03 38.09
CA ILE A 56 3.45 26.38 39.13
C ILE A 56 4.22 25.28 39.85
N ALA A 57 4.87 24.37 39.10
CA ALA A 57 5.66 23.27 39.69
C ALA A 57 6.78 23.80 40.58
N THR A 58 7.53 24.82 40.11
CA THR A 58 8.58 25.46 40.88
C THR A 58 8.04 26.12 42.16
N SER A 59 6.91 26.82 42.10
CA SER A 59 6.30 27.42 43.28
C SER A 59 5.88 26.40 44.33
N ILE A 60 5.26 25.31 43.92
CA ILE A 60 4.87 24.21 44.82
C ILE A 60 6.11 23.58 45.47
N LEU A 61 7.15 23.29 44.67
CA LEU A 61 8.37 22.69 45.15
C LEU A 61 9.12 23.61 46.10
N TYR A 62 9.13 24.93 45.83
CA TYR A 62 9.71 25.90 46.74
C TYR A 62 9.06 25.87 48.13
N VAL A 63 7.73 25.84 48.18
CA VAL A 63 6.98 25.75 49.45
C VAL A 63 7.33 24.45 50.21
N ILE A 64 7.40 23.32 49.51
CA ILE A 64 7.77 22.03 50.10
C ILE A 64 9.19 22.08 50.64
N PHE A 65 10.16 22.50 49.83
CA PHE A 65 11.56 22.54 50.24
C PHE A 65 11.78 23.50 51.40
N ASN A 66 11.22 24.72 51.34
CA ASN A 66 11.33 25.67 52.42
C ASN A 66 10.75 25.12 53.74
N SER A 67 9.60 24.42 53.69
CA SER A 67 9.03 23.78 54.88
C SER A 67 9.91 22.67 55.44
N ILE A 68 10.52 21.84 54.58
CA ILE A 68 11.46 20.81 54.98
C ILE A 68 12.72 21.40 55.60
N PHE A 69 13.30 22.41 54.94
CA PHE A 69 14.52 23.05 55.43
C PHE A 69 14.30 23.76 56.78
N ILE A 70 13.21 24.50 56.96
CA ILE A 70 12.88 25.11 58.25
C ILE A 70 12.71 24.04 59.33
N TYR A 71 12.09 22.91 59.02
CA TYR A 71 11.93 21.80 59.96
C TYR A 71 13.29 21.21 60.36
N ILE A 72 14.17 20.93 59.41
CA ILE A 72 15.50 20.38 59.62
C ILE A 72 16.36 21.38 60.46
N PHE A 73 16.35 22.66 60.08
CA PHE A 73 17.13 23.68 60.81
C PHE A 73 16.66 23.89 62.24
N LYS A 74 15.33 23.93 62.47
CA LYS A 74 14.80 23.99 63.84
C LYS A 74 15.12 22.73 64.63
N SER A 75 15.12 21.57 64.00
CA SER A 75 15.49 20.29 64.60
C SER A 75 16.98 20.27 64.96
N MET A 76 17.87 20.67 64.05
CA MET A 76 19.34 20.75 64.31
C MET A 76 19.67 21.75 65.39
N ARG A 77 19.04 22.93 65.40
CA ARG A 77 19.25 23.95 66.44
C ARG A 77 18.80 23.46 67.83
N ARG A 78 17.78 22.63 67.90
CA ARG A 78 17.33 21.99 69.17
C ARG A 78 18.31 20.92 69.66
N VAL A 79 18.79 20.08 68.76
CA VAL A 79 19.82 19.09 69.10
C VAL A 79 21.07 19.79 69.65
N SER A 80 21.47 20.93 69.10
CA SER A 80 22.58 21.74 69.56
C SER A 80 22.34 22.44 70.90
N LEU A 81 21.09 22.81 71.19
CA LEU A 81 20.70 23.50 72.44
C LEU A 81 20.38 22.49 73.57
N ASN A 82 19.78 21.32 73.27
CA ASN A 82 19.42 20.29 74.24
C ASN A 82 20.63 19.56 74.85
N GLY A 83 21.83 19.72 74.30
CA GLY A 83 23.08 19.35 75.02
C GLY A 83 23.30 20.18 76.27
N ARG A 84 22.49 21.26 76.51
CA ARG A 84 22.62 22.18 77.66
C ARG A 84 21.36 22.31 78.57
N SER A 85 20.18 21.87 78.19
CA SER A 85 18.95 21.89 79.04
C SER A 85 17.85 20.96 78.48
N GLY A 86 17.45 19.97 79.25
CA GLY A 86 16.62 18.85 78.89
C GLY A 86 15.12 19.13 78.81
N GLU A 87 14.62 20.01 78.00
CA GLU A 87 13.17 20.16 77.72
C GLU A 87 12.82 19.80 76.29
N TYR A 88 11.97 18.75 76.14
CA TYR A 88 11.38 18.31 74.88
C TYR A 88 10.12 19.15 74.56
N THR A 89 10.20 19.99 73.57
CA THR A 89 8.99 20.54 72.94
C THR A 89 8.77 19.94 71.56
N SER A 90 7.63 19.25 71.36
CA SER A 90 7.26 18.66 70.10
C SER A 90 7.05 19.77 69.01
N THR A 91 7.70 19.61 67.88
CA THR A 91 7.44 20.48 66.71
C THR A 91 6.58 19.73 65.74
N HIS A 92 5.35 20.22 65.56
CA HIS A 92 4.53 19.75 64.45
C HIS A 92 5.04 20.30 63.13
N PHE A 93 5.15 19.43 62.14
CA PHE A 93 5.38 19.84 60.74
C PHE A 93 4.11 20.53 60.24
N MET A 94 4.24 21.82 59.93
CA MET A 94 3.13 22.61 59.34
C MET A 94 3.60 23.14 57.98
N PRO A 95 2.95 22.73 56.88
CA PRO A 95 3.40 23.11 55.53
C PRO A 95 3.25 24.59 55.20
N TRP A 96 2.59 25.35 56.03
CA TRP A 96 2.37 26.81 55.86
C TRP A 96 3.35 27.71 56.66
N ASN A 97 4.36 27.18 57.26
CA ASN A 97 5.46 27.99 57.84
C ASN A 97 6.36 28.59 56.73
N ILE A 98 5.74 29.37 55.85
CA ILE A 98 6.28 29.78 54.54
C ILE A 98 7.25 30.98 54.62
N VAL A 99 7.44 31.60 55.76
CA VAL A 99 7.74 33.05 55.68
C VAL A 99 9.12 33.49 56.14
N VAL A 100 10.00 32.66 56.65
CA VAL A 100 11.31 33.16 57.04
C VAL A 100 12.42 32.29 56.46
N PRO A 101 13.12 32.77 55.43
CA PRO A 101 14.36 32.09 55.01
C PRO A 101 15.37 32.13 56.13
N SER A 102 16.02 31.01 56.38
CA SER A 102 17.05 30.81 57.43
C SER A 102 18.34 31.60 57.13
N GLY A 103 18.34 32.47 56.15
CA GLY A 103 19.42 33.32 55.69
C GLY A 103 19.35 33.51 54.15
N PHE A 104 19.88 34.62 53.70
CA PHE A 104 19.85 34.99 52.26
C PHE A 104 20.45 33.91 51.32
N MET A 105 21.56 33.28 51.76
CA MET A 105 22.20 32.21 50.97
C MET A 105 21.36 30.96 50.88
N MET A 106 20.67 30.58 51.94
CA MET A 106 19.77 29.40 51.94
C MET A 106 18.54 29.64 51.10
N PHE A 107 17.99 30.85 51.08
CA PHE A 107 16.90 31.25 50.24
C PHE A 107 17.24 31.11 48.75
N ILE A 108 18.45 31.55 48.34
CA ILE A 108 18.91 31.38 46.95
C ILE A 108 19.06 29.90 46.59
N PHE A 109 19.64 29.10 47.51
CA PHE A 109 19.82 27.67 47.30
C PHE A 109 18.49 26.94 47.12
N GLU A 110 17.48 27.22 47.94
CA GLU A 110 16.14 26.65 47.85
C GLU A 110 15.45 26.99 46.53
N ILE A 111 15.57 28.26 46.06
CA ILE A 111 15.02 28.68 44.77
C ILE A 111 15.70 27.92 43.62
N ILE A 112 17.04 27.83 43.64
CA ILE A 112 17.79 27.11 42.59
C ILE A 112 17.40 25.64 42.57
N LEU A 113 17.32 25.00 43.75
CA LEU A 113 16.89 23.60 43.87
C LEU A 113 15.45 23.39 43.36
N ALA A 114 14.52 24.24 43.76
CA ALA A 114 13.13 24.16 43.30
C ALA A 114 13.00 24.40 41.78
N MET A 115 13.79 25.31 41.22
CA MET A 115 13.84 25.56 39.78
C MET A 115 14.41 24.35 39.02
N THR A 116 15.51 23.76 39.47
CA THR A 116 16.15 22.61 38.82
C THR A 116 15.21 21.39 38.80
N VAL A 117 14.61 21.05 39.95
CA VAL A 117 13.67 19.94 40.07
C VAL A 117 12.40 20.21 39.29
N GLY A 118 11.86 21.43 39.35
CA GLY A 118 10.68 21.86 38.59
C GLY A 118 10.91 21.76 37.07
N LEU A 119 12.11 22.14 36.61
CA LEU A 119 12.49 22.01 35.22
C LEU A 119 12.57 20.53 34.81
N CYS A 120 13.25 19.70 35.61
CA CYS A 120 13.35 18.26 35.34
C CYS A 120 11.97 17.58 35.22
N ILE A 121 11.05 17.90 36.14
CA ILE A 121 9.68 17.38 36.10
C ILE A 121 8.96 17.85 34.84
N THR A 122 9.06 19.14 34.50
CA THR A 122 8.38 19.71 33.32
C THR A 122 8.90 19.09 32.04
N VAL A 123 10.22 18.90 31.92
CA VAL A 123 10.85 18.25 30.74
C VAL A 123 10.46 16.78 30.66
N LYS A 124 10.47 16.07 31.78
CA LYS A 124 10.08 14.64 31.82
C LYS A 124 8.61 14.44 31.47
N LEU A 125 7.73 15.28 32.00
CA LEU A 125 6.30 15.27 31.62
C LEU A 125 6.10 15.63 30.15
N HIS A 126 6.88 16.57 29.62
CA HIS A 126 6.87 16.89 28.20
C HIS A 126 7.30 15.71 27.35
N THR A 127 8.41 15.05 27.70
CA THR A 127 8.91 13.89 26.96
C THR A 127 7.93 12.72 26.99
N LEU A 128 7.34 12.40 28.15
CA LEU A 128 6.33 11.35 28.29
C LEU A 128 5.06 11.66 27.50
N TRP A 129 4.59 12.91 27.54
CA TRP A 129 3.40 13.33 26.80
C TRP A 129 3.65 13.31 25.29
N ARG A 130 4.84 13.69 24.86
CA ARG A 130 5.26 13.62 23.46
C ARG A 130 5.35 12.18 22.98
N MET A 131 5.99 11.28 23.72
CA MET A 131 6.03 9.86 23.36
C MET A 131 4.62 9.26 23.20
N LYS A 132 3.67 9.69 24.03
CA LYS A 132 2.27 9.26 23.92
C LYS A 132 1.57 9.83 22.67
N ASN A 133 1.93 11.03 22.22
CA ASN A 133 1.38 11.63 21.02
C ASN A 133 2.14 11.21 19.75
N ASP A 134 3.47 11.13 19.80
CA ASP A 134 4.28 10.64 18.68
C ASP A 134 3.92 9.19 18.32
N SER A 135 3.45 8.38 19.29
CA SER A 135 2.90 7.05 18.99
C SER A 135 1.58 7.08 18.20
N LYS A 136 0.87 8.19 18.19
CA LYS A 136 -0.29 8.41 17.31
C LYS A 136 0.16 8.90 15.93
N ASP A 137 1.21 9.72 15.86
CA ASP A 137 1.73 10.29 14.60
C ASP A 137 2.56 9.28 13.78
N ILE A 138 3.12 8.24 14.41
CA ILE A 138 3.88 7.18 13.70
C ILE A 138 3.01 6.39 12.71
N LYS A 139 1.68 6.39 12.87
CA LYS A 139 0.73 5.74 11.94
C LYS A 139 0.08 6.69 10.94
N GLY A 140 0.55 7.94 10.85
CA GLY A 140 -0.09 9.01 10.09
C GLY A 140 -1.29 9.59 10.85
N ASP A 141 -1.38 10.88 10.86
CA ASP A 141 -2.53 11.59 11.42
C ASP A 141 -3.63 11.56 10.36
N ASN A 142 -4.47 10.51 10.40
CA ASN A 142 -5.60 10.38 9.49
C ASN A 142 -6.66 11.38 9.89
N LYS A 143 -6.64 12.54 9.28
CA LYS A 143 -7.77 13.49 9.29
C LYS A 143 -8.47 13.44 7.93
N PHE A 144 -9.76 13.71 7.93
CA PHE A 144 -10.47 14.00 6.68
C PHE A 144 -9.89 15.28 6.09
N MET A 145 -9.66 15.28 4.77
CA MET A 145 -9.24 16.48 4.04
C MET A 145 -10.34 17.54 4.08
N GLU A 146 -9.95 18.78 4.22
CA GLU A 146 -10.86 19.92 4.04
C GLU A 146 -11.08 20.18 2.54
N ASP A 147 -12.21 20.81 2.19
CA ASP A 147 -12.57 21.06 0.79
C ASP A 147 -11.48 21.80 0.00
N ASN A 148 -10.75 22.71 0.64
CA ASN A 148 -9.62 23.42 0.01
C ASN A 148 -8.44 22.49 -0.28
N GLU A 149 -8.14 21.54 0.61
CA GLU A 149 -7.09 20.53 0.40
C GLU A 149 -7.49 19.55 -0.72
N LEU A 150 -8.79 19.23 -0.83
CA LEU A 150 -9.30 18.39 -1.93
C LEU A 150 -9.10 19.07 -3.30
N LEU A 151 -9.35 20.37 -3.40
CA LEU A 151 -9.16 21.15 -4.64
C LEU A 151 -7.68 21.26 -5.06
N GLU A 152 -6.75 21.23 -4.10
CA GLU A 152 -5.31 21.29 -4.39
C GLU A 152 -4.76 19.96 -4.91
N HIS A 153 -5.34 18.84 -4.49
CA HIS A 153 -4.80 17.51 -4.75
C HIS A 153 -5.54 16.72 -5.82
N PHE A 154 -6.85 16.96 -5.99
CA PHE A 154 -7.71 16.17 -6.87
C PHE A 154 -8.36 17.04 -7.95
N GLN A 155 -8.65 16.41 -9.09
CA GLN A 155 -9.45 17.05 -10.13
C GLN A 155 -10.90 17.16 -9.64
N ALA A 156 -11.42 18.38 -9.54
CA ALA A 156 -12.81 18.61 -9.23
C ALA A 156 -13.66 18.61 -10.52
N VAL A 157 -14.72 17.81 -10.54
CA VAL A 157 -15.63 17.66 -11.68
C VAL A 157 -17.06 17.92 -11.21
N PRO A 158 -17.79 18.88 -11.78
CA PRO A 158 -19.19 19.12 -11.43
C PRO A 158 -20.06 17.88 -11.68
N MET A 159 -20.90 17.52 -10.70
CA MET A 159 -21.78 16.35 -10.78
C MET A 159 -22.83 16.46 -11.88
N ASP A 160 -23.27 17.68 -12.20
CA ASP A 160 -24.21 17.99 -13.27
C ASP A 160 -23.55 18.02 -14.67
N ASN A 161 -22.21 18.09 -14.74
CA ASN A 161 -21.46 18.12 -15.97
C ASN A 161 -20.21 17.22 -15.93
N ILE A 162 -20.43 15.92 -15.84
CA ILE A 162 -19.35 14.90 -15.80
C ILE A 162 -18.45 14.98 -17.05
N LYS A 163 -18.99 15.42 -18.20
CA LYS A 163 -18.23 15.57 -19.45
C LYS A 163 -17.15 16.65 -19.40
N SER A 164 -17.13 17.48 -18.36
CA SER A 164 -16.07 18.47 -18.13
C SER A 164 -14.78 17.84 -17.61
N ALA A 165 -14.79 16.58 -17.17
CA ALA A 165 -13.60 15.86 -16.71
C ALA A 165 -12.52 15.83 -17.79
N GLU A 166 -11.35 16.38 -17.50
CA GLU A 166 -10.25 16.40 -18.47
C GLU A 166 -9.54 15.05 -18.52
N GLN A 167 -9.27 14.48 -17.36
CA GLN A 167 -8.62 13.18 -17.24
C GLN A 167 -9.55 12.18 -16.56
N ALA A 168 -9.44 10.95 -16.98
CA ALA A 168 -10.07 9.83 -16.30
C ALA A 168 -9.36 9.54 -14.98
N GLY A 169 -10.12 9.07 -14.02
CA GLY A 169 -9.56 8.72 -12.73
C GLY A 169 -10.59 8.04 -11.82
N MET A 170 -10.15 7.72 -10.64
CA MET A 170 -10.99 7.08 -9.63
C MET A 170 -11.65 8.14 -8.74
N LEU A 171 -12.93 7.95 -8.45
CA LEU A 171 -13.66 8.82 -7.53
C LEU A 171 -13.08 8.67 -6.11
N ILE A 172 -12.72 9.78 -5.47
CA ILE A 172 -12.26 9.80 -4.07
C ILE A 172 -13.39 10.17 -3.13
N GLY A 173 -14.27 11.07 -3.56
CA GLY A 173 -15.41 11.50 -2.77
C GLY A 173 -16.21 12.57 -3.49
N GLU A 174 -17.25 13.04 -2.80
CA GLU A 174 -18.11 14.13 -3.26
C GLU A 174 -18.27 15.18 -2.15
N SER A 175 -18.25 16.43 -2.53
CA SER A 175 -18.57 17.55 -1.66
C SER A 175 -19.06 18.75 -2.49
N ASN A 176 -20.04 19.49 -1.97
CA ASN A 176 -20.56 20.71 -2.58
C ASN A 176 -20.97 20.58 -4.06
N GLY A 177 -21.54 19.42 -4.48
CA GLY A 177 -21.95 19.15 -5.85
C GLY A 177 -20.79 18.87 -6.82
N MET A 178 -19.60 18.60 -6.30
CA MET A 178 -18.41 18.25 -7.06
C MET A 178 -17.96 16.83 -6.75
N TYR A 179 -17.56 16.09 -7.76
CA TYR A 179 -16.77 14.88 -7.63
C TYR A 179 -15.27 15.23 -7.57
N TYR A 180 -14.57 14.61 -6.65
CA TYR A 180 -13.11 14.72 -6.55
C TYR A 180 -12.48 13.43 -7.09
N VAL A 181 -11.66 13.57 -8.12
CA VAL A 181 -11.16 12.46 -8.93
C VAL A 181 -9.63 12.38 -8.82
N GLU A 182 -9.14 11.22 -8.42
CA GLU A 182 -7.71 10.89 -8.44
C GLU A 182 -7.31 10.50 -9.86
N THR A 183 -6.43 11.28 -10.47
CA THR A 183 -5.98 11.07 -11.86
C THR A 183 -4.59 10.45 -11.97
N GLY A 184 -3.92 10.23 -10.86
CA GLY A 184 -2.61 9.59 -10.79
C GLY A 184 -2.67 8.07 -11.04
N THR A 185 -1.50 7.48 -11.25
CA THR A 185 -1.34 6.02 -11.44
C THR A 185 -1.21 5.32 -10.11
N TYR A 186 -2.32 5.12 -9.40
CA TYR A 186 -2.36 4.47 -8.10
C TYR A 186 -3.16 3.17 -8.13
N ASN A 187 -2.73 2.21 -7.33
CA ASN A 187 -3.52 1.04 -7.01
C ASN A 187 -4.50 1.39 -5.88
N THR A 188 -5.79 1.29 -6.14
CA THR A 188 -6.84 1.63 -5.18
C THR A 188 -7.52 0.37 -4.65
N MET A 189 -7.63 0.26 -3.33
CA MET A 189 -8.36 -0.81 -2.67
C MET A 189 -9.56 -0.25 -1.92
N ILE A 190 -10.76 -0.73 -2.27
CA ILE A 190 -12.02 -0.31 -1.65
C ILE A 190 -12.50 -1.43 -0.72
N VAL A 191 -12.54 -1.14 0.57
CA VAL A 191 -12.96 -2.09 1.59
C VAL A 191 -14.33 -1.68 2.16
N GLY A 192 -15.27 -2.62 2.17
CA GLY A 192 -16.59 -2.38 2.74
C GLY A 192 -17.37 -3.67 2.89
N ALA A 193 -18.28 -3.74 3.86
CA ALA A 193 -19.16 -4.87 4.09
C ALA A 193 -20.07 -5.14 2.87
N PRO A 194 -20.62 -6.35 2.70
CA PRO A 194 -21.68 -6.58 1.72
C PRO A 194 -22.82 -5.58 1.89
N ARG A 195 -23.37 -5.08 0.78
CA ARG A 195 -24.44 -4.06 0.74
C ARG A 195 -24.09 -2.69 1.34
N SER A 196 -22.79 -2.37 1.47
CA SER A 196 -22.35 -1.04 1.93
C SER A 196 -22.37 0.05 0.86
N GLY A 197 -22.90 -0.21 -0.31
CA GLY A 197 -22.96 0.76 -1.41
C GLY A 197 -21.69 0.90 -2.25
N LYS A 198 -20.70 0.01 -2.11
CA LYS A 198 -19.43 0.09 -2.90
C LYS A 198 -19.68 0.23 -4.41
N GLY A 199 -20.59 -0.55 -4.97
CA GLY A 199 -20.95 -0.51 -6.37
C GLY A 199 -21.54 0.84 -6.74
N GLU A 200 -22.57 1.27 -6.03
CA GLU A 200 -23.35 2.47 -6.32
C GLU A 200 -22.59 3.78 -6.06
N CYS A 201 -21.90 3.85 -4.91
CA CYS A 201 -21.28 5.09 -4.49
C CYS A 201 -19.87 5.29 -5.04
N TYR A 202 -19.21 4.21 -5.51
CA TYR A 202 -17.83 4.30 -5.94
C TYR A 202 -17.60 3.75 -7.35
N VAL A 203 -17.97 2.48 -7.62
CA VAL A 203 -17.61 1.82 -8.88
C VAL A 203 -18.36 2.46 -10.05
N LEU A 204 -19.67 2.56 -9.99
CA LEU A 204 -20.50 3.12 -11.06
C LEU A 204 -20.17 4.60 -11.35
N PRO A 205 -20.08 5.49 -10.36
CA PRO A 205 -19.67 6.87 -10.62
C PRO A 205 -18.25 6.98 -11.21
N SER A 206 -17.29 6.16 -10.75
CA SER A 206 -15.95 6.12 -11.34
C SER A 206 -15.97 5.66 -12.79
N MET A 207 -16.73 4.62 -13.13
CA MET A 207 -16.88 4.15 -14.51
C MET A 207 -17.50 5.20 -15.41
N ARG A 208 -18.56 5.90 -14.93
CA ARG A 208 -19.18 7.01 -15.66
C ARG A 208 -18.26 8.19 -15.89
N LEU A 209 -17.46 8.55 -14.86
CA LEU A 209 -16.42 9.58 -14.98
C LEU A 209 -15.38 9.19 -16.04
N MET A 210 -14.89 7.94 -16.02
CA MET A 210 -13.96 7.44 -17.02
C MET A 210 -14.53 7.41 -18.42
N ALA A 211 -15.78 6.96 -18.58
CA ALA A 211 -16.47 6.92 -19.88
C ALA A 211 -16.64 8.31 -20.50
N ASN A 212 -16.92 9.32 -19.68
CA ASN A 212 -17.23 10.67 -20.13
C ASN A 212 -16.03 11.63 -20.14
N SER A 213 -14.86 11.23 -19.62
CA SER A 213 -13.67 12.07 -19.63
C SER A 213 -13.14 12.34 -21.05
N LYS A 214 -12.46 13.48 -21.23
CA LYS A 214 -11.84 13.83 -22.52
C LYS A 214 -10.69 12.87 -22.87
N ASN A 215 -9.87 12.54 -21.90
CA ASN A 215 -8.81 11.54 -22.05
C ASN A 215 -9.33 10.17 -21.62
N LYS A 216 -9.71 9.36 -22.61
CA LYS A 216 -10.41 8.07 -22.43
C LYS A 216 -9.43 6.93 -22.19
N PRO A 217 -9.42 6.28 -21.01
CA PRO A 217 -8.58 5.12 -20.77
C PRO A 217 -9.16 3.85 -21.40
N SER A 218 -8.33 2.86 -21.66
CA SER A 218 -8.80 1.49 -21.87
C SER A 218 -9.08 0.85 -20.51
N LEU A 219 -10.19 0.10 -20.42
CA LEU A 219 -10.68 -0.48 -19.18
C LEU A 219 -10.80 -2.00 -19.31
N ILE A 220 -10.42 -2.71 -18.28
CA ILE A 220 -10.71 -4.14 -18.10
C ILE A 220 -11.54 -4.25 -16.82
N ILE A 221 -12.77 -4.75 -16.95
CA ILE A 221 -13.75 -4.79 -15.87
C ILE A 221 -14.14 -6.24 -15.61
N ASN A 222 -13.96 -6.70 -14.38
CA ASN A 222 -14.48 -8.00 -13.95
C ASN A 222 -15.86 -7.80 -13.33
N ASP A 223 -16.91 -8.24 -14.05
CA ASP A 223 -18.32 -8.11 -13.66
C ASP A 223 -18.94 -9.50 -13.51
N MET A 224 -18.92 -10.05 -12.31
CA MET A 224 -19.43 -11.39 -12.03
C MET A 224 -20.93 -11.57 -12.25
N LYS A 225 -21.70 -10.45 -12.27
CA LYS A 225 -23.17 -10.49 -12.35
C LYS A 225 -23.74 -9.88 -13.63
N GLY A 226 -22.92 -9.15 -14.39
CA GLY A 226 -23.36 -8.38 -15.54
C GLY A 226 -24.03 -7.05 -15.20
N GLU A 227 -24.17 -6.70 -13.92
CA GLU A 227 -24.83 -5.47 -13.46
C GLU A 227 -24.08 -4.21 -13.92
N LEU A 228 -22.73 -4.23 -13.90
CA LEU A 228 -21.92 -3.08 -14.29
C LEU A 228 -22.03 -2.82 -15.80
N LEU A 229 -22.01 -3.87 -16.60
CA LEU A 229 -22.19 -3.76 -18.05
C LEU A 229 -23.58 -3.18 -18.38
N GLU A 230 -24.63 -3.72 -17.77
CA GLU A 230 -25.99 -3.27 -17.99
C GLU A 230 -26.18 -1.78 -17.67
N LEU A 231 -25.65 -1.33 -16.55
CA LEU A 231 -25.81 0.04 -16.03
C LEU A 231 -24.91 1.08 -16.71
N THR A 232 -23.83 0.67 -17.39
CA THR A 232 -22.85 1.60 -17.98
C THR A 232 -22.66 1.44 -19.50
N TYR A 233 -23.28 0.44 -20.12
CA TYR A 233 -23.12 0.17 -21.54
C TYR A 233 -23.37 1.41 -22.40
N GLU A 234 -24.48 2.12 -22.17
CA GLU A 234 -24.83 3.32 -22.92
C GLU A 234 -23.81 4.45 -22.71
N ASP A 235 -23.30 4.61 -21.50
CA ASP A 235 -22.26 5.62 -21.19
C ASP A 235 -21.01 5.38 -22.03
N PHE A 236 -20.55 4.14 -22.14
CA PHE A 236 -19.39 3.79 -22.94
C PHE A 236 -19.66 3.83 -24.44
N ALA A 237 -20.77 3.26 -24.90
CA ALA A 237 -21.13 3.20 -26.31
C ALA A 237 -21.31 4.61 -26.91
N ASN A 238 -22.04 5.49 -26.22
CA ASN A 238 -22.29 6.87 -26.66
C ASN A 238 -21.01 7.72 -26.70
N ASN A 239 -19.99 7.32 -25.92
CA ASN A 239 -18.69 7.96 -25.92
C ASN A 239 -17.65 7.31 -26.86
N GLY A 240 -18.08 6.36 -27.71
CA GLY A 240 -17.27 5.77 -28.77
C GLY A 240 -16.30 4.71 -28.32
N TYR A 241 -16.52 4.07 -27.18
CA TYR A 241 -15.73 2.91 -26.76
C TYR A 241 -16.10 1.68 -27.58
N LYS A 242 -15.10 0.88 -27.93
CA LYS A 242 -15.34 -0.50 -28.39
C LYS A 242 -15.51 -1.37 -27.16
N ILE A 243 -16.70 -1.87 -26.94
CA ILE A 243 -17.02 -2.76 -25.82
C ILE A 243 -16.87 -4.21 -26.33
N VAL A 244 -16.09 -4.99 -25.60
CA VAL A 244 -15.88 -6.43 -25.82
C VAL A 244 -16.32 -7.15 -24.55
N THR A 245 -17.25 -8.06 -24.67
CA THR A 245 -17.82 -8.80 -23.53
C THR A 245 -17.44 -10.26 -23.60
N LEU A 246 -16.65 -10.74 -22.65
CA LEU A 246 -16.36 -12.16 -22.47
C LEU A 246 -17.30 -12.74 -21.41
N ASN A 247 -18.35 -13.45 -21.87
CA ASN A 247 -19.34 -14.03 -20.98
C ASN A 247 -19.13 -15.54 -20.86
N LEU A 248 -18.62 -15.98 -19.72
CA LEU A 248 -18.36 -17.40 -19.44
C LEU A 248 -19.60 -18.15 -18.89
N ILE A 249 -20.68 -17.42 -18.56
CA ILE A 249 -21.94 -18.01 -18.07
C ILE A 249 -22.88 -18.28 -19.23
N ASP A 250 -23.00 -17.32 -20.15
CA ASP A 250 -23.85 -17.40 -21.35
C ASP A 250 -23.00 -17.12 -22.59
N THR A 251 -22.42 -18.18 -23.13
CA THR A 251 -21.50 -18.10 -24.27
C THR A 251 -22.16 -17.62 -25.56
N ASP A 252 -23.49 -17.73 -25.69
CA ASP A 252 -24.22 -17.20 -26.83
C ASP A 252 -24.28 -15.68 -26.88
N ARG A 253 -24.05 -15.04 -25.69
CA ARG A 253 -23.96 -13.58 -25.53
C ARG A 253 -22.55 -13.10 -25.35
N SER A 254 -21.56 -13.91 -25.70
CA SER A 254 -20.12 -13.59 -25.53
C SER A 254 -19.51 -13.21 -26.88
N ASP A 255 -18.66 -12.20 -26.87
CA ASP A 255 -17.72 -11.99 -27.97
C ASP A 255 -16.70 -13.13 -28.03
N CYS A 256 -16.26 -13.46 -29.24
CA CYS A 256 -15.22 -14.44 -29.47
C CYS A 256 -13.85 -13.81 -29.19
N TRP A 257 -13.06 -14.49 -28.37
CA TRP A 257 -11.69 -14.10 -28.10
C TRP A 257 -10.73 -15.27 -28.29
N ASN A 258 -9.73 -15.10 -29.16
CA ASN A 258 -8.67 -16.07 -29.34
C ASN A 258 -7.43 -15.65 -28.54
N PRO A 259 -7.05 -16.34 -27.46
CA PRO A 259 -5.88 -15.99 -26.64
C PRO A 259 -4.55 -16.07 -27.44
N LEU A 260 -4.52 -16.76 -28.59
CA LEU A 260 -3.36 -16.84 -29.45
C LEU A 260 -3.29 -15.70 -30.48
N GLN A 261 -4.29 -14.77 -30.53
CA GLN A 261 -4.34 -13.75 -31.58
C GLN A 261 -3.09 -12.87 -31.63
N LEU A 262 -2.58 -12.45 -30.47
CA LEU A 262 -1.37 -11.65 -30.41
C LEU A 262 -0.14 -12.40 -30.96
N ILE A 263 -0.06 -13.69 -30.71
CA ILE A 263 1.00 -14.58 -31.24
C ILE A 263 0.87 -14.71 -32.76
N ILE A 264 -0.35 -14.86 -33.27
CA ILE A 264 -0.64 -14.92 -34.69
C ILE A 264 -0.23 -13.63 -35.40
N ASP A 265 -0.62 -12.49 -34.86
CA ASP A 265 -0.34 -11.18 -35.44
C ASP A 265 1.15 -10.92 -35.52
N GLU A 266 1.92 -11.23 -34.45
CA GLU A 266 3.37 -11.08 -34.41
C GLU A 266 4.07 -12.05 -35.39
N TYR A 267 3.61 -13.31 -35.44
CA TYR A 267 4.14 -14.30 -36.38
C TYR A 267 3.94 -13.85 -37.83
N LEU A 268 2.74 -13.38 -38.15
CA LEU A 268 2.43 -12.85 -39.50
C LEU A 268 3.23 -11.60 -39.82
N ALA A 269 3.45 -10.70 -38.86
CA ALA A 269 4.28 -9.52 -39.02
C ALA A 269 5.73 -9.89 -39.35
N ALA A 270 6.30 -10.84 -38.60
CA ALA A 270 7.64 -11.34 -38.86
C ALA A 270 7.76 -11.99 -40.26
N LYS A 271 6.78 -12.79 -40.68
CA LYS A 271 6.79 -13.41 -42.03
C LYS A 271 6.63 -12.39 -43.14
N ARG A 272 5.77 -11.36 -42.97
CA ARG A 272 5.58 -10.29 -43.97
C ARG A 272 6.82 -9.39 -44.12
N SER A 273 7.58 -9.17 -43.06
CA SER A 273 8.83 -8.38 -43.13
C SER A 273 9.95 -9.12 -43.85
N GLY A 274 9.78 -10.39 -44.23
CA GLY A 274 10.82 -11.25 -44.80
C GLY A 274 11.89 -11.62 -43.75
N SER A 275 11.71 -11.27 -42.52
CA SER A 275 12.59 -11.64 -41.43
C SER A 275 12.31 -13.09 -41.01
N ASN A 276 13.39 -13.86 -40.89
CA ASN A 276 13.29 -15.18 -40.24
C ASN A 276 13.42 -15.08 -38.73
N ASP A 277 13.45 -13.86 -38.18
CA ASP A 277 13.56 -13.64 -36.73
C ASP A 277 12.18 -13.79 -36.07
N LEU A 278 11.95 -14.95 -35.47
CA LEU A 278 10.76 -15.28 -34.68
C LEU A 278 10.99 -15.09 -33.17
N SER A 279 11.97 -14.29 -32.77
CA SER A 279 12.33 -14.14 -31.35
C SER A 279 11.18 -13.55 -30.51
N GLN A 280 10.43 -12.59 -31.03
CA GLN A 280 9.26 -12.01 -30.35
C GLN A 280 8.10 -13.01 -30.28
N THR A 281 7.82 -13.68 -31.40
CA THR A 281 6.83 -14.78 -31.41
C THR A 281 7.17 -15.84 -30.36
N SER A 282 8.46 -16.22 -30.26
CA SER A 282 8.91 -17.21 -29.27
C SER A 282 8.73 -16.73 -27.82
N LYS A 283 8.99 -15.46 -27.53
CA LYS A 283 8.71 -14.87 -26.22
C LYS A 283 7.23 -14.91 -25.87
N LEU A 284 6.35 -14.56 -26.81
CA LEU A 284 4.91 -14.58 -26.60
C LEU A 284 4.38 -16.01 -26.37
N VAL A 285 4.86 -16.99 -27.16
CA VAL A 285 4.50 -18.41 -26.99
C VAL A 285 4.97 -18.91 -25.63
N SER A 286 6.22 -18.60 -25.24
CA SER A 286 6.75 -18.96 -23.93
C SER A 286 5.95 -18.32 -22.79
N SER A 287 5.66 -17.01 -22.87
CA SER A 287 4.87 -16.31 -21.88
C SER A 287 3.46 -16.89 -21.74
N PHE A 288 2.84 -17.22 -22.87
CA PHE A 288 1.51 -17.85 -22.88
C PHE A 288 1.53 -19.23 -22.21
N ALA A 289 2.51 -20.07 -22.55
CA ALA A 289 2.67 -21.39 -21.93
C ALA A 289 2.95 -21.29 -20.43
N HIS A 290 3.76 -20.30 -19.99
CA HIS A 290 3.98 -20.05 -18.57
C HIS A 290 2.70 -19.60 -17.86
N CYS A 291 1.95 -18.67 -18.42
CA CYS A 291 0.72 -18.15 -17.84
C CYS A 291 -0.30 -19.27 -17.56
N LEU A 292 -0.40 -20.26 -18.43
CA LEU A 292 -1.29 -21.41 -18.23
C LEU A 292 -0.80 -22.39 -17.15
N THR A 293 0.49 -22.36 -16.79
CA THR A 293 1.09 -23.38 -15.93
C THR A 293 1.50 -22.89 -14.55
N ASP A 294 1.39 -21.58 -14.27
CA ASP A 294 1.91 -20.99 -13.02
C ASP A 294 1.22 -21.52 -11.75
N ASP A 295 -0.06 -21.90 -11.83
CA ASP A 295 -0.83 -22.40 -10.68
C ASP A 295 -0.74 -23.93 -10.50
N VAL A 296 0.01 -24.65 -11.35
CA VAL A 296 0.05 -26.11 -11.30
C VAL A 296 1.05 -26.59 -10.27
N GLN A 297 0.55 -27.20 -9.21
CA GLN A 297 1.36 -27.89 -8.19
C GLN A 297 1.83 -29.26 -8.71
N SER A 298 2.80 -29.28 -9.60
CA SER A 298 3.48 -30.50 -10.05
C SER A 298 5.00 -30.29 -10.00
N GLU A 299 5.75 -31.41 -10.10
CA GLU A 299 7.21 -31.33 -10.22
C GLU A 299 7.60 -30.53 -11.47
N ALA A 300 8.60 -29.66 -11.34
CA ALA A 300 9.02 -28.73 -12.40
C ALA A 300 9.29 -29.43 -13.74
N ILE A 301 9.81 -30.67 -13.72
CA ILE A 301 10.11 -31.41 -14.93
C ILE A 301 8.87 -31.71 -15.78
N TRP A 302 7.73 -32.03 -15.15
CA TRP A 302 6.47 -32.30 -15.84
C TRP A 302 5.86 -31.02 -16.43
N THR A 303 5.91 -29.94 -15.65
CA THR A 303 5.40 -28.65 -16.08
C THR A 303 6.20 -28.06 -17.24
N ASP A 304 7.53 -28.12 -17.17
CA ASP A 304 8.41 -27.64 -18.22
C ASP A 304 8.29 -28.47 -19.51
N SER A 305 8.11 -29.79 -19.37
CA SER A 305 7.88 -30.66 -20.52
C SER A 305 6.50 -30.38 -21.17
N ALA A 306 5.46 -30.13 -20.37
CA ALA A 306 4.15 -29.76 -20.87
C ALA A 306 4.17 -28.37 -21.58
N ARG A 307 4.91 -27.41 -21.05
CA ARG A 307 5.16 -26.08 -21.70
C ARG A 307 5.83 -26.26 -23.07
N SER A 308 6.87 -27.07 -23.11
CA SER A 308 7.58 -27.35 -24.37
C SER A 308 6.67 -28.02 -25.41
N LEU A 309 5.83 -28.98 -24.97
CA LEU A 309 4.87 -29.65 -25.84
C LEU A 309 3.78 -28.66 -26.35
N LEU A 310 3.22 -27.86 -25.48
CA LEU A 310 2.27 -26.82 -25.87
C LEU A 310 2.88 -25.84 -26.87
N SER A 311 4.10 -25.38 -26.62
CA SER A 311 4.82 -24.50 -27.52
C SER A 311 5.04 -25.17 -28.90
N ALA A 312 5.39 -26.44 -28.93
CA ALA A 312 5.57 -27.20 -30.16
C ALA A 312 4.26 -27.26 -30.97
N LEU A 313 3.14 -27.52 -30.30
CA LEU A 313 1.81 -27.55 -30.94
C LEU A 313 1.45 -26.18 -31.50
N ILE A 314 1.63 -25.09 -30.73
CA ILE A 314 1.37 -23.74 -31.18
C ILE A 314 2.20 -23.41 -32.44
N TYR A 315 3.50 -23.67 -32.45
CA TYR A 315 4.34 -23.45 -33.63
C TYR A 315 3.90 -24.29 -34.82
N TYR A 316 3.53 -25.52 -34.60
CA TYR A 316 3.02 -26.40 -35.67
C TYR A 316 1.75 -25.80 -36.32
N PHE A 317 0.81 -25.31 -35.52
CA PHE A 317 -0.42 -24.70 -36.03
C PHE A 317 -0.14 -23.37 -36.73
N LEU A 318 0.79 -22.54 -36.22
CA LEU A 318 1.23 -21.31 -36.88
C LEU A 318 1.83 -21.57 -38.26
N ASP A 319 2.76 -22.54 -38.35
CA ASP A 319 3.40 -22.90 -39.62
C ASP A 319 2.37 -23.46 -40.60
N LYS A 320 1.47 -24.35 -40.16
CA LYS A 320 0.44 -24.91 -41.02
C LYS A 320 -0.63 -23.91 -41.44
N GLY A 321 -1.03 -23.00 -40.55
CA GLY A 321 -1.94 -21.90 -40.87
C GLY A 321 -1.32 -20.96 -41.93
N TYR A 322 -0.04 -20.65 -41.78
CA TYR A 322 0.68 -19.81 -42.75
C TYR A 322 0.81 -20.48 -44.12
N GLU A 323 1.17 -21.79 -44.16
CA GLU A 323 1.25 -22.57 -45.38
C GLU A 323 -0.09 -22.63 -46.15
N LYS A 324 -1.20 -22.71 -45.40
CA LYS A 324 -2.54 -22.73 -45.98
C LYS A 324 -3.12 -21.34 -46.31
N GLY A 325 -2.48 -20.29 -45.78
CA GLY A 325 -3.01 -18.93 -45.88
C GLY A 325 -4.24 -18.65 -45.01
N ASP A 326 -4.54 -19.52 -44.06
CA ASP A 326 -5.70 -19.45 -43.17
C ASP A 326 -5.27 -19.71 -41.70
N MET A 327 -5.41 -18.68 -40.86
CA MET A 327 -5.10 -18.73 -39.44
C MET A 327 -6.30 -19.06 -38.56
N SER A 328 -7.49 -19.31 -39.12
CA SER A 328 -8.71 -19.55 -38.35
C SER A 328 -8.60 -20.75 -37.38
N ASN A 329 -7.85 -21.75 -37.80
CA ASN A 329 -7.58 -22.96 -37.01
C ASN A 329 -6.45 -22.79 -35.97
N VAL A 330 -5.80 -21.64 -35.90
CA VAL A 330 -4.81 -21.38 -34.85
C VAL A 330 -5.53 -20.86 -33.61
N ASN A 331 -6.13 -21.75 -32.87
CA ASN A 331 -6.85 -21.48 -31.63
C ASN A 331 -6.73 -22.66 -30.68
N MET A 332 -7.02 -22.44 -29.39
CA MET A 332 -6.85 -23.45 -28.36
C MET A 332 -7.76 -24.67 -28.57
N TYR A 333 -8.96 -24.48 -29.07
CA TYR A 333 -9.88 -25.59 -29.36
C TYR A 333 -9.29 -26.56 -30.39
N SER A 334 -8.79 -26.05 -31.52
CA SER A 334 -8.16 -26.88 -32.56
C SER A 334 -6.91 -27.58 -32.07
N ILE A 335 -6.08 -26.88 -31.27
CA ILE A 335 -4.86 -27.42 -30.65
C ILE A 335 -5.23 -28.57 -29.69
N THR A 336 -6.22 -28.36 -28.83
CA THR A 336 -6.66 -29.34 -27.84
C THR A 336 -7.25 -30.59 -28.54
N THR A 337 -8.17 -30.36 -29.48
CA THR A 337 -8.78 -31.48 -30.26
C THR A 337 -7.71 -32.28 -30.99
N PHE A 338 -6.80 -31.61 -31.68
CA PHE A 338 -5.69 -32.25 -32.37
C PHE A 338 -4.82 -33.08 -31.38
N PHE A 339 -4.48 -32.50 -30.25
CA PHE A 339 -3.65 -33.14 -29.25
C PHE A 339 -4.34 -34.38 -28.63
N THR A 340 -5.63 -34.29 -28.33
CA THR A 340 -6.42 -35.41 -27.77
C THR A 340 -6.56 -36.56 -28.75
N GLU A 341 -6.72 -36.24 -30.03
CA GLU A 341 -6.83 -37.28 -31.05
C GLU A 341 -5.48 -37.90 -31.40
N PHE A 342 -4.48 -37.12 -31.73
CA PHE A 342 -3.16 -37.59 -32.14
C PHE A 342 -2.26 -38.05 -31.00
N GLY A 343 -2.41 -37.51 -29.80
CA GLY A 343 -1.60 -37.86 -28.60
C GLY A 343 -1.81 -39.30 -28.18
N VAL A 344 -3.01 -39.84 -28.37
CA VAL A 344 -3.38 -41.21 -27.99
C VAL A 344 -3.09 -42.20 -29.14
N TYR A 345 -2.99 -41.72 -30.36
CA TYR A 345 -2.89 -42.57 -31.54
C TYR A 345 -1.47 -43.14 -31.69
N ASN A 346 -1.37 -44.49 -31.77
CA ASN A 346 -0.11 -45.17 -32.05
C ASN A 346 -0.19 -45.81 -33.44
N THR A 347 0.77 -45.51 -34.30
CA THR A 347 0.94 -46.11 -35.62
C THR A 347 1.96 -47.24 -35.56
N VAL A 348 1.76 -48.24 -36.38
CA VAL A 348 2.73 -49.33 -36.55
C VAL A 348 3.58 -49.01 -37.78
N ILE A 349 4.88 -48.75 -37.56
CA ILE A 349 5.84 -48.51 -38.64
C ILE A 349 6.66 -49.79 -38.80
N GLU A 350 6.88 -50.26 -40.04
CA GLU A 350 7.87 -51.28 -40.38
C GLU A 350 9.23 -50.62 -40.61
N ASP A 351 10.25 -51.08 -39.90
CA ASP A 351 11.62 -50.64 -40.15
C ASP A 351 12.19 -51.33 -41.43
N GLU A 352 13.33 -50.83 -41.89
CA GLU A 352 14.00 -51.38 -43.07
C GLU A 352 14.33 -52.90 -42.97
N SER A 353 14.24 -53.46 -41.77
CA SER A 353 14.47 -54.88 -41.46
C SER A 353 13.15 -55.67 -41.35
N GLY A 354 11.99 -55.06 -41.63
CA GLY A 354 10.67 -55.72 -41.55
C GLY A 354 10.12 -55.86 -40.13
N ASN A 355 10.74 -55.25 -39.11
CA ASN A 355 10.25 -55.28 -37.73
C ASN A 355 9.17 -54.20 -37.52
N LYS A 356 8.05 -54.63 -36.95
CA LYS A 356 6.95 -53.72 -36.60
C LYS A 356 7.22 -53.02 -35.29
N LYS A 357 7.36 -51.67 -35.32
CA LYS A 357 7.51 -50.85 -34.14
C LYS A 357 6.30 -49.95 -33.97
N MET A 358 5.72 -49.97 -32.77
CA MET A 358 4.68 -49.01 -32.41
C MET A 358 5.31 -47.63 -32.15
N VAL A 359 4.89 -46.63 -32.87
CA VAL A 359 5.34 -45.23 -32.72
C VAL A 359 4.14 -44.34 -32.52
N ASN A 360 4.25 -43.39 -31.61
CA ASN A 360 3.19 -42.43 -31.38
C ASN A 360 3.05 -41.47 -32.58
N ALA A 361 1.83 -41.18 -32.98
CA ALA A 361 1.55 -40.36 -34.16
C ALA A 361 2.14 -38.95 -34.09
N LEU A 362 2.22 -38.37 -32.88
CA LEU A 362 2.89 -37.06 -32.69
C LEU A 362 4.42 -37.18 -32.92
N ASP A 363 5.07 -38.29 -32.50
CA ASP A 363 6.48 -38.52 -32.76
C ASP A 363 6.76 -38.56 -34.27
N GLU A 364 5.92 -39.26 -35.02
CA GLU A 364 6.03 -39.31 -36.48
C GLU A 364 5.85 -37.96 -37.14
N LEU A 365 4.81 -37.25 -36.73
CA LEU A 365 4.50 -35.94 -37.25
C LEU A 365 5.66 -34.95 -37.04
N PHE A 366 6.12 -34.79 -35.78
CA PHE A 366 7.17 -33.81 -35.48
C PHE A 366 8.54 -34.22 -36.02
N ASN A 367 8.79 -35.52 -36.18
CA ASN A 367 10.02 -36.00 -36.83
C ASN A 367 10.04 -35.73 -38.34
N ALA A 368 8.88 -35.71 -38.99
CA ALA A 368 8.77 -35.36 -40.41
C ALA A 368 8.99 -33.87 -40.70
N LEU A 369 8.92 -32.98 -39.71
CA LEU A 369 9.15 -31.56 -39.86
C LEU A 369 10.64 -31.28 -40.19
N PRO A 370 10.95 -30.15 -40.88
CA PRO A 370 12.31 -29.75 -41.17
C PRO A 370 13.17 -29.62 -39.92
N VAL A 371 14.45 -30.00 -40.03
CA VAL A 371 15.42 -29.86 -38.95
C VAL A 371 15.63 -28.39 -38.67
N GLY A 372 15.55 -27.97 -37.39
CA GLY A 372 15.76 -26.58 -36.95
C GLY A 372 14.48 -25.73 -36.94
N CYS A 373 13.30 -26.26 -37.35
CA CYS A 373 12.05 -25.51 -37.13
C CYS A 373 11.68 -25.48 -35.63
N LEU A 374 11.03 -24.42 -35.18
CA LEU A 374 10.69 -24.20 -33.77
C LEU A 374 9.78 -25.30 -33.22
N ALA A 375 8.81 -25.76 -34.01
CA ALA A 375 7.90 -26.82 -33.62
C ALA A 375 8.64 -28.11 -33.30
N ARG A 376 9.55 -28.56 -34.18
CA ARG A 376 10.34 -29.77 -33.95
C ARG A 376 11.32 -29.65 -32.77
N THR A 377 11.95 -28.46 -32.64
CA THR A 377 12.91 -28.20 -31.55
C THR A 377 12.21 -28.23 -30.19
N SER A 378 11.07 -27.56 -30.08
CA SER A 378 10.27 -27.55 -28.84
C SER A 378 9.72 -28.93 -28.49
N TYR A 379 9.36 -29.77 -29.48
CA TYR A 379 8.88 -31.12 -29.25
C TYR A 379 9.98 -32.07 -28.73
N SER A 380 11.25 -31.76 -28.92
CA SER A 380 12.38 -32.67 -28.57
C SER A 380 12.34 -33.09 -27.09
N THR A 381 11.92 -32.24 -26.19
CA THR A 381 11.81 -32.54 -24.75
C THR A 381 10.79 -33.66 -24.49
N SER A 382 9.65 -33.66 -25.16
CA SER A 382 8.61 -34.70 -25.04
C SER A 382 9.00 -35.97 -25.75
N LYS A 383 9.82 -35.89 -26.81
CA LYS A 383 10.31 -37.05 -27.57
C LYS A 383 11.17 -38.00 -26.72
N PHE A 384 11.96 -37.48 -25.79
CA PHE A 384 12.80 -38.31 -24.91
C PHE A 384 12.02 -39.02 -23.82
N SER A 385 10.78 -38.62 -23.56
CA SER A 385 9.92 -39.28 -22.58
C SER A 385 9.22 -40.50 -23.20
N GLN A 386 9.26 -41.66 -22.52
CA GLN A 386 8.59 -42.89 -22.94
C GLN A 386 7.72 -43.44 -21.78
N GLY A 387 6.69 -44.22 -22.15
CA GLY A 387 5.84 -44.90 -21.18
C GLY A 387 5.12 -43.96 -20.22
N ASP A 388 5.20 -44.26 -18.92
CA ASP A 388 4.49 -43.52 -17.86
C ASP A 388 4.88 -42.05 -17.78
N THR A 389 6.14 -41.72 -18.09
CA THR A 389 6.64 -40.34 -18.13
C THR A 389 5.90 -39.52 -19.17
N ARG A 390 5.69 -40.06 -20.36
CA ARG A 390 4.93 -39.40 -21.43
C ARG A 390 3.45 -39.21 -21.03
N SER A 391 2.86 -40.23 -20.45
CA SER A 391 1.48 -40.16 -19.97
C SER A 391 1.29 -39.07 -18.93
N SER A 392 2.27 -38.89 -18.03
CA SER A 392 2.25 -37.83 -17.04
C SER A 392 2.32 -36.44 -17.68
N ILE A 393 3.23 -36.22 -18.66
CA ILE A 393 3.31 -34.94 -19.39
C ILE A 393 2.01 -34.65 -20.13
N TYR A 394 1.42 -35.62 -20.78
CA TYR A 394 0.16 -35.49 -21.51
C TYR A 394 -1.00 -35.16 -20.58
N THR A 395 -1.07 -35.85 -19.43
CA THR A 395 -2.08 -35.57 -18.40
C THR A 395 -1.96 -34.14 -17.85
N VAL A 396 -0.74 -33.68 -17.55
CA VAL A 396 -0.50 -32.30 -17.13
C VAL A 396 -0.95 -31.32 -18.22
N LEU A 397 -0.55 -31.53 -19.46
CA LEU A 397 -0.97 -30.64 -20.55
C LEU A 397 -2.49 -30.63 -20.74
N LEU A 398 -3.15 -31.78 -20.71
CA LEU A 398 -4.61 -31.90 -20.84
C LEU A 398 -5.33 -31.18 -19.69
N SER A 399 -4.82 -31.31 -18.46
CA SER A 399 -5.40 -30.60 -17.32
C SER A 399 -5.33 -29.07 -17.45
N LEU A 400 -4.36 -28.56 -18.21
CA LEU A 400 -4.16 -27.11 -18.47
C LEU A 400 -5.05 -26.57 -19.60
N ILE A 401 -5.35 -27.38 -20.59
CA ILE A 401 -6.09 -26.95 -21.79
C ILE A 401 -7.59 -27.22 -21.69
N HIS A 402 -8.03 -28.00 -20.72
CA HIS A 402 -9.46 -28.30 -20.46
C HIS A 402 -10.14 -27.36 -19.44
N ILE A 403 -9.58 -26.17 -19.23
CA ILE A 403 -10.21 -25.15 -18.37
C ILE A 403 -11.33 -24.45 -19.13
#